data_bca4abc0d12f7a197d28c7d71e5eee1d
#
_entry.id   bca4abc0d12f7a197d28c7d71e5eee1d
#
_cell.length_a   1.000
_cell.length_b   1.000
_cell.length_c   1.000
_cell.angle_alpha   90.00
_cell.angle_beta   90.00
_cell.angle_gamma   90.00
#
_symmetry.space_group_name_H-M   'P 1'
#
loop_
_entity.id
_entity.type
_entity.pdbx_description
1 polymer ?
#
loop_
_entity_poly.entity_id
_entity_poly.type
_entity_poly.pdbx_seq_one_letter_code
_entity_poly.pdbx_strand_id
1 'polypeptide(L)'
;MEGHISFKDYVIISCGTLSPELNYLREQGFLDAGKIVYTTPGRHEVLKELESQLTQKINTVKEKAKKIIIVYGGKFCYVNVDNPYRTIDTIIQEQRTGVLISRINATHCMDMLASEKEREEISNGKKIWWLTPGWIIYRNYVFQDWDKGKANENFPQHTGGAVLLDGIGFWERYSEEHPEKILEFSDWMGIVIRPHKIKLDRLKNLLANCVVSDLEKEIAELKSRLPAHSAKPSIIQKLEELEEKLEKAKKSRRESL
;
A
#
# COMPACT_ATOMS: atom_id res chain seq x y z
N MET A 1 -7.53 27.34 -5.85
CA MET A 1 -7.51 26.10 -5.02
C MET A 1 -7.07 25.00 -5.94
N GLU A 2 -5.85 24.52 -5.76
CA GLU A 2 -5.29 23.41 -6.52
C GLU A 2 -6.18 22.18 -6.33
N GLY A 3 -6.47 21.47 -7.40
CA GLY A 3 -7.36 20.33 -7.40
C GLY A 3 -6.76 19.16 -6.62
N HIS A 4 -7.04 19.08 -5.33
CA HIS A 4 -6.57 17.98 -4.49
C HIS A 4 -7.48 16.77 -4.64
N ILE A 5 -6.88 15.58 -4.87
CA ILE A 5 -7.61 14.32 -4.89
C ILE A 5 -8.12 14.01 -3.47
N SER A 6 -9.40 13.67 -3.32
CA SER A 6 -9.99 13.41 -2.00
C SER A 6 -10.24 11.91 -1.78
N PHE A 7 -9.85 11.45 -0.60
CA PHE A 7 -10.08 10.09 -0.10
C PHE A 7 -11.17 10.03 0.98
N LYS A 8 -11.95 11.11 1.22
CA LYS A 8 -12.94 11.20 2.31
C LYS A 8 -13.99 10.10 2.30
N ASP A 9 -14.36 9.61 1.12
CA ASP A 9 -15.33 8.52 0.95
C ASP A 9 -14.70 7.13 1.11
N TYR A 10 -13.38 7.06 1.38
CA TYR A 10 -12.64 5.83 1.45
C TYR A 10 -12.25 5.44 2.87
N VAL A 11 -12.29 4.14 3.13
CA VAL A 11 -11.52 3.50 4.21
C VAL A 11 -10.33 2.79 3.58
N ILE A 12 -9.15 2.96 4.15
CA ILE A 12 -7.93 2.31 3.70
C ILE A 12 -7.62 1.13 4.60
N ILE A 13 -7.40 -0.05 4.03
CA ILE A 13 -6.90 -1.23 4.74
C ILE A 13 -5.51 -1.54 4.22
N SER A 14 -4.52 -1.57 5.11
CA SER A 14 -3.11 -1.75 4.74
C SER A 14 -2.40 -2.75 5.62
N CYS A 15 -1.31 -3.31 5.09
CA CYS A 15 -0.31 -3.97 5.92
C CYS A 15 0.28 -2.98 6.93
N GLY A 16 0.45 -3.41 8.18
CA GLY A 16 1.02 -2.57 9.23
C GLY A 16 2.46 -2.12 8.94
N THR A 17 3.20 -2.82 8.07
CA THR A 17 4.55 -2.42 7.65
C THR A 17 4.59 -1.10 6.87
N LEU A 18 3.47 -0.65 6.29
CA LEU A 18 3.35 0.63 5.59
C LEU A 18 2.69 1.73 6.43
N SER A 19 2.44 1.45 7.72
CA SER A 19 1.80 2.44 8.59
C SER A 19 2.61 3.73 8.74
N PRO A 20 3.96 3.74 8.79
CA PRO A 20 4.71 4.97 8.88
C PRO A 20 4.47 5.90 7.67
N GLU A 21 4.52 5.35 6.46
CA GLU A 21 4.37 6.11 5.22
C GLU A 21 2.93 6.62 5.05
N LEU A 22 1.93 5.77 5.33
CA LEU A 22 0.52 6.17 5.22
C LEU A 22 0.12 7.20 6.27
N ASN A 23 0.62 7.07 7.50
CA ASN A 23 0.41 8.07 8.54
C ASN A 23 1.09 9.40 8.19
N TYR A 24 2.30 9.36 7.68
CA TYR A 24 2.99 10.56 7.18
C TYR A 24 2.19 11.25 6.05
N LEU A 25 1.68 10.51 5.06
CA LEU A 25 0.83 11.08 4.00
C LEU A 25 -0.45 11.70 4.55
N ARG A 26 -1.01 11.14 5.63
CA ARG A 26 -2.17 11.70 6.33
C ARG A 26 -1.81 12.98 7.08
N GLU A 27 -0.70 13.02 7.79
CA GLU A 27 -0.19 14.20 8.51
C GLU A 27 0.15 15.34 7.55
N GLN A 28 0.67 15.02 6.35
CA GLN A 28 0.92 16.00 5.29
C GLN A 28 -0.36 16.47 4.56
N GLY A 29 -1.54 15.97 4.95
CA GLY A 29 -2.82 16.35 4.35
C GLY A 29 -3.08 15.78 2.96
N PHE A 30 -2.21 14.91 2.44
CA PHE A 30 -2.46 14.24 1.17
C PHE A 30 -3.55 13.18 1.29
N LEU A 31 -3.54 12.40 2.37
CA LEU A 31 -4.44 11.27 2.58
C LEU A 31 -5.54 11.66 3.58
N ASP A 32 -6.61 12.29 3.08
CA ASP A 32 -7.77 12.73 3.86
C ASP A 32 -8.83 11.63 4.06
N ALA A 33 -8.42 10.35 4.00
CA ALA A 33 -9.30 9.18 4.17
C ALA A 33 -10.02 9.20 5.53
N GLY A 34 -11.29 8.80 5.53
CA GLY A 34 -12.10 8.75 6.75
C GLY A 34 -11.51 7.85 7.84
N LYS A 35 -10.87 6.74 7.45
CA LYS A 35 -10.19 5.82 8.35
C LYS A 35 -9.07 5.07 7.64
N ILE A 36 -7.98 4.80 8.37
CA ILE A 36 -6.94 3.84 7.96
C ILE A 36 -6.93 2.71 8.99
N VAL A 37 -6.96 1.48 8.52
CA VAL A 37 -6.96 0.27 9.35
C VAL A 37 -5.79 -0.60 8.94
N TYR A 38 -5.05 -1.10 9.90
CA TYR A 38 -3.87 -1.91 9.67
C TYR A 38 -4.09 -3.36 10.07
N THR A 39 -3.55 -4.30 9.30
CA THR A 39 -3.32 -5.68 9.73
C THR A 39 -1.99 -5.76 10.47
N THR A 40 -1.76 -6.86 11.18
CA THR A 40 -0.49 -7.10 11.86
C THR A 40 0.66 -7.13 10.84
N PRO A 41 1.78 -6.42 11.11
CA PRO A 41 2.96 -6.44 10.24
C PRO A 41 3.53 -7.85 10.04
N GLY A 42 4.09 -8.14 8.85
CA GLY A 42 4.84 -9.37 8.60
C GLY A 42 4.02 -10.65 8.40
N ARG A 43 2.69 -10.59 8.36
CA ARG A 43 1.83 -11.79 8.24
C ARG A 43 1.77 -12.42 6.85
N HIS A 44 2.50 -11.89 5.88
CA HIS A 44 2.62 -12.51 4.55
C HIS A 44 3.27 -13.90 4.57
N GLU A 45 4.03 -14.25 5.61
CA GLU A 45 4.57 -15.60 5.83
C GLU A 45 3.53 -16.56 6.46
N VAL A 46 2.47 -16.06 7.09
CA VAL A 46 1.41 -16.85 7.73
C VAL A 46 0.08 -16.61 7.01
N LEU A 47 -0.08 -17.23 5.86
CA LEU A 47 -1.16 -16.95 4.91
C LEU A 47 -2.56 -17.00 5.51
N LYS A 48 -2.84 -18.00 6.36
CA LYS A 48 -4.15 -18.16 7.00
C LYS A 48 -4.48 -16.98 7.92
N GLU A 49 -3.48 -16.46 8.62
CA GLU A 49 -3.65 -15.28 9.48
C GLU A 49 -3.84 -14.01 8.66
N LEU A 50 -3.06 -13.83 7.60
CA LEU A 50 -3.21 -12.69 6.71
C LEU A 50 -4.61 -12.68 6.09
N GLU A 51 -5.07 -13.80 5.55
CA GLU A 51 -6.40 -13.92 4.95
C GLU A 51 -7.50 -13.66 5.98
N SER A 52 -7.40 -14.26 7.16
CA SER A 52 -8.35 -14.06 8.26
C SER A 52 -8.40 -12.58 8.68
N GLN A 53 -7.25 -11.95 8.90
CA GLN A 53 -7.20 -10.54 9.30
C GLN A 53 -7.74 -9.61 8.20
N LEU A 54 -7.37 -9.85 6.94
CA LEU A 54 -7.84 -9.04 5.82
C LEU A 54 -9.37 -9.15 5.69
N THR A 55 -9.91 -10.36 5.69
CA THR A 55 -11.35 -10.63 5.64
C THR A 55 -12.08 -9.98 6.83
N GLN A 56 -11.56 -10.13 8.05
CA GLN A 56 -12.13 -9.51 9.24
C GLN A 56 -12.15 -7.98 9.15
N LYS A 57 -11.03 -7.36 8.70
CA LYS A 57 -10.96 -5.90 8.54
C LYS A 57 -11.95 -5.41 7.50
N ILE A 58 -12.04 -6.06 6.33
CA ILE A 58 -13.04 -5.72 5.31
C ILE A 58 -14.45 -5.81 5.90
N ASN A 59 -14.80 -6.92 6.55
CA ASN A 59 -16.11 -7.12 7.14
C ASN A 59 -16.46 -6.09 8.22
N THR A 60 -15.48 -5.68 9.03
CA THR A 60 -15.68 -4.66 10.08
C THR A 60 -15.98 -3.28 9.52
N VAL A 61 -15.41 -2.93 8.36
CA VAL A 61 -15.53 -1.56 7.83
C VAL A 61 -16.58 -1.44 6.74
N LYS A 62 -16.89 -2.51 5.99
CA LYS A 62 -17.77 -2.45 4.81
C LYS A 62 -19.17 -1.91 5.06
N GLU A 63 -19.71 -2.10 6.27
CA GLU A 63 -21.06 -1.60 6.62
C GLU A 63 -21.09 -0.07 6.76
N LYS A 64 -19.95 0.55 7.06
CA LYS A 64 -19.81 1.99 7.29
C LYS A 64 -19.01 2.71 6.22
N ALA A 65 -18.28 1.98 5.39
CA ALA A 65 -17.48 2.53 4.31
C ALA A 65 -18.30 2.67 3.04
N LYS A 66 -18.16 3.80 2.35
CA LYS A 66 -18.69 3.94 0.98
C LYS A 66 -17.82 3.21 -0.02
N LYS A 67 -16.50 3.30 0.15
CA LYS A 67 -15.48 2.68 -0.70
C LYS A 67 -14.29 2.21 0.15
N ILE A 68 -13.59 1.19 -0.31
CA ILE A 68 -12.41 0.64 0.38
C ILE A 68 -11.24 0.57 -0.59
N ILE A 69 -10.07 1.07 -0.17
CA ILE A 69 -8.80 0.84 -0.86
C ILE A 69 -7.98 -0.14 -0.04
N ILE A 70 -7.55 -1.23 -0.70
CA ILE A 70 -6.65 -2.23 -0.12
C ILE A 70 -5.22 -1.92 -0.55
N VAL A 71 -4.36 -1.59 0.43
CA VAL A 71 -2.93 -1.31 0.23
C VAL A 71 -2.13 -2.57 0.54
N TYR A 72 -2.18 -3.50 -0.41
CA TYR A 72 -1.46 -4.76 -0.41
C TYR A 72 -0.92 -5.07 -1.80
N GLY A 73 0.28 -5.66 -1.85
CA GLY A 73 0.83 -6.18 -3.10
C GLY A 73 0.10 -7.44 -3.56
N GLY A 74 -0.06 -7.59 -4.88
CA GLY A 74 -0.81 -8.73 -5.43
C GLY A 74 0.01 -10.01 -5.48
N LYS A 75 1.27 -9.93 -5.89
CA LYS A 75 2.06 -11.12 -6.23
C LYS A 75 2.83 -11.70 -5.05
N PHE A 76 3.43 -10.85 -4.21
CA PHE A 76 4.36 -11.30 -3.17
C PHE A 76 3.86 -11.04 -1.74
N CYS A 77 2.72 -10.39 -1.56
CA CYS A 77 2.12 -10.23 -0.23
C CYS A 77 1.25 -11.43 0.18
N TYR A 78 0.87 -12.29 -0.77
CA TYR A 78 0.13 -13.51 -0.53
C TYR A 78 0.52 -14.55 -1.57
N VAL A 79 1.39 -15.50 -1.18
CA VAL A 79 1.87 -16.57 -2.06
C VAL A 79 1.41 -17.91 -1.47
N ASN A 80 0.32 -18.45 -1.99
CA ASN A 80 -0.21 -19.73 -1.56
C ASN A 80 0.31 -20.84 -2.48
N VAL A 81 1.31 -21.61 -2.01
CA VAL A 81 1.92 -22.70 -2.77
C VAL A 81 0.96 -23.88 -2.98
N ASP A 82 0.06 -24.12 -2.02
CA ASP A 82 -0.90 -25.23 -2.07
C ASP A 82 -2.09 -24.91 -3.01
N ASN A 83 -2.39 -23.61 -3.16
CA ASN A 83 -3.42 -23.13 -4.07
C ASN A 83 -2.97 -21.82 -4.76
N PRO A 84 -2.21 -21.90 -5.87
CA PRO A 84 -1.69 -20.73 -6.58
C PRO A 84 -2.77 -19.78 -7.13
N TYR A 85 -4.00 -20.27 -7.28
CA TYR A 85 -5.16 -19.45 -7.70
C TYR A 85 -5.76 -18.63 -6.56
N ARG A 86 -5.44 -18.94 -5.31
CA ARG A 86 -5.84 -18.16 -4.14
C ARG A 86 -4.91 -16.96 -4.00
N THR A 87 -5.43 -15.78 -4.22
CA THR A 87 -4.70 -14.51 -4.24
C THR A 87 -5.38 -13.46 -3.38
N ILE A 88 -4.71 -12.35 -3.10
CA ILE A 88 -5.36 -11.18 -2.47
C ILE A 88 -6.58 -10.73 -3.27
N ASP A 89 -6.51 -10.74 -4.59
CA ASP A 89 -7.63 -10.30 -5.44
C ASP A 89 -8.83 -11.24 -5.36
N THR A 90 -8.62 -12.57 -5.26
CA THR A 90 -9.72 -13.52 -5.05
C THR A 90 -10.36 -13.34 -3.67
N ILE A 91 -9.58 -13.12 -2.61
CA ILE A 91 -10.08 -12.83 -1.26
C ILE A 91 -10.93 -11.55 -1.27
N ILE A 92 -10.44 -10.47 -1.92
CA ILE A 92 -11.18 -9.21 -2.06
C ILE A 92 -12.49 -9.44 -2.83
N GLN A 93 -12.44 -10.21 -3.92
CA GLN A 93 -13.62 -10.45 -4.77
C GLN A 93 -14.74 -11.16 -4.01
N GLU A 94 -14.42 -12.09 -3.14
CA GLU A 94 -15.39 -12.79 -2.29
C GLU A 94 -16.06 -11.85 -1.28
N GLN A 95 -15.41 -10.75 -0.90
CA GLN A 95 -15.93 -9.77 0.06
C GLN A 95 -16.70 -8.60 -0.59
N ARG A 96 -16.76 -8.52 -1.93
CA ARG A 96 -17.40 -7.45 -2.69
C ARG A 96 -18.92 -7.51 -2.65
N THR A 97 -19.51 -7.44 -1.48
CA THR A 97 -20.96 -7.34 -1.32
C THR A 97 -21.36 -5.97 -0.81
N GLY A 98 -21.95 -5.15 -1.67
CA GLY A 98 -22.55 -3.86 -1.29
C GLY A 98 -21.54 -2.69 -1.14
N VAL A 99 -20.24 -2.90 -1.33
CA VAL A 99 -19.22 -1.85 -1.25
C VAL A 99 -18.20 -1.99 -2.37
N LEU A 100 -17.75 -0.86 -2.92
CA LEU A 100 -16.69 -0.85 -3.92
C LEU A 100 -15.34 -1.05 -3.22
N ILE A 101 -14.63 -2.11 -3.58
CA ILE A 101 -13.30 -2.41 -3.05
C ILE A 101 -12.31 -2.42 -4.21
N SER A 102 -11.28 -1.60 -4.10
CA SER A 102 -10.17 -1.54 -5.05
C SER A 102 -8.85 -1.84 -4.34
N ARG A 103 -7.91 -2.47 -5.03
CA ARG A 103 -6.57 -2.71 -4.54
C ARG A 103 -5.56 -1.90 -5.37
N ILE A 104 -4.53 -1.37 -4.72
CA ILE A 104 -3.45 -0.70 -5.44
C ILE A 104 -2.73 -1.67 -6.37
N ASN A 105 -2.31 -1.18 -7.54
CA ASN A 105 -1.60 -1.98 -8.52
C ASN A 105 -0.10 -2.01 -8.22
N ALA A 106 0.29 -2.87 -7.27
CA ALA A 106 1.68 -3.11 -6.89
C ALA A 106 1.90 -4.60 -6.61
N THR A 107 3.14 -5.06 -6.72
CA THR A 107 3.52 -6.46 -6.51
C THR A 107 3.79 -6.79 -5.04
N HIS A 108 4.40 -5.86 -4.30
CA HIS A 108 4.73 -5.95 -2.87
C HIS A 108 4.96 -4.54 -2.27
N CYS A 109 5.19 -4.44 -0.95
CA CYS A 109 5.34 -3.16 -0.25
C CYS A 109 6.51 -2.30 -0.78
N MET A 110 7.65 -2.90 -1.14
CA MET A 110 8.77 -2.14 -1.70
C MET A 110 8.44 -1.55 -3.08
N ASP A 111 7.66 -2.27 -3.90
CA ASP A 111 7.18 -1.78 -5.19
C ASP A 111 6.21 -0.58 -5.06
N MET A 112 5.60 -0.43 -3.89
CA MET A 112 4.77 0.75 -3.60
C MET A 112 5.60 2.01 -3.35
N LEU A 113 6.85 1.85 -2.91
CA LEU A 113 7.75 2.95 -2.56
C LEU A 113 8.73 3.28 -3.69
N ALA A 114 9.29 2.27 -4.33
CA ALA A 114 10.20 2.40 -5.47
C ALA A 114 9.87 1.34 -6.51
N SER A 115 9.76 1.72 -7.78
CA SER A 115 9.53 0.80 -8.90
C SER A 115 10.68 -0.21 -9.04
N GLU A 116 10.44 -1.28 -9.79
CA GLU A 116 11.50 -2.26 -10.08
C GLU A 116 12.71 -1.59 -10.72
N LYS A 117 12.49 -0.72 -11.71
CA LYS A 117 13.55 0.06 -12.36
C LYS A 117 14.35 0.91 -11.39
N GLU A 118 13.69 1.67 -10.51
CA GLU A 118 14.37 2.47 -9.48
C GLU A 118 15.18 1.59 -8.53
N ARG A 119 14.64 0.45 -8.13
CA ARG A 119 15.38 -0.50 -7.28
C ARG A 119 16.56 -1.13 -8.00
N GLU A 120 16.46 -1.42 -9.28
CA GLU A 120 17.59 -1.88 -10.11
C GLU A 120 18.71 -0.83 -10.17
N GLU A 121 18.35 0.43 -10.39
CA GLU A 121 19.30 1.56 -10.40
C GLU A 121 19.98 1.72 -9.03
N ILE A 122 19.22 1.68 -7.93
CA ILE A 122 19.74 1.76 -6.56
C ILE A 122 20.67 0.58 -6.23
N SER A 123 20.31 -0.62 -6.71
CA SER A 123 21.07 -1.85 -6.45
C SER A 123 22.43 -1.87 -7.15
N ASN A 124 22.53 -1.19 -8.29
CA ASN A 124 23.71 -1.18 -9.15
C ASN A 124 24.25 -2.60 -9.41
N GLY A 125 23.35 -3.52 -9.76
CA GLY A 125 23.65 -4.92 -10.05
C GLY A 125 23.96 -5.80 -8.83
N LYS A 126 23.90 -5.28 -7.62
CA LYS A 126 24.12 -6.05 -6.38
C LYS A 126 22.81 -6.65 -5.87
N LYS A 127 22.89 -7.80 -5.22
CA LYS A 127 21.75 -8.38 -4.52
C LYS A 127 21.52 -7.62 -3.23
N ILE A 128 20.35 -6.97 -3.11
CA ILE A 128 19.98 -6.08 -2.01
C ILE A 128 18.82 -6.70 -1.23
N TRP A 129 18.87 -6.61 0.10
CA TRP A 129 17.70 -6.79 0.95
C TRP A 129 17.00 -5.44 1.13
N TRP A 130 15.75 -5.35 0.73
CA TRP A 130 14.98 -4.11 0.79
C TRP A 130 14.22 -3.98 2.09
N LEU A 131 14.26 -2.79 2.70
CA LEU A 131 13.56 -2.45 3.93
C LEU A 131 12.68 -1.20 3.74
N THR A 132 11.63 -1.10 4.54
CA THR A 132 10.88 0.13 4.80
C THR A 132 11.04 0.52 6.27
N PRO A 133 10.72 1.76 6.68
CA PRO A 133 10.64 2.14 8.09
C PRO A 133 9.87 1.14 8.94
N GLY A 134 8.72 0.67 8.47
CA GLY A 134 7.92 -0.30 9.22
C GLY A 134 8.58 -1.66 9.40
N TRP A 135 9.49 -2.09 8.52
CA TRP A 135 10.24 -3.34 8.71
C TRP A 135 11.24 -3.22 9.88
N ILE A 136 11.78 -2.03 10.11
CA ILE A 136 12.67 -1.77 11.25
C ILE A 136 11.87 -1.65 12.54
N ILE A 137 10.81 -0.82 12.53
CA ILE A 137 9.95 -0.59 13.72
C ILE A 137 9.32 -1.89 14.22
N TYR A 138 8.79 -2.68 13.29
CA TYR A 138 8.04 -3.89 13.60
C TYR A 138 8.85 -5.18 13.42
N ARG A 139 10.19 -5.12 13.46
CA ARG A 139 11.08 -6.26 13.21
C ARG A 139 10.70 -7.51 14.00
N ASN A 140 10.31 -7.35 15.26
CA ASN A 140 9.94 -8.48 16.14
C ASN A 140 8.64 -9.19 15.69
N TYR A 141 7.77 -8.49 14.96
CA TYR A 141 6.58 -9.09 14.35
C TYR A 141 6.89 -9.66 12.97
N VAL A 142 7.69 -8.96 12.18
CA VAL A 142 8.05 -9.36 10.81
C VAL A 142 8.89 -10.63 10.83
N PHE A 143 9.83 -10.73 11.78
CA PHE A 143 10.78 -11.84 11.93
C PHE A 143 10.55 -12.67 13.19
N GLN A 144 9.30 -12.75 13.69
CA GLN A 144 9.00 -13.45 14.94
C GLN A 144 9.43 -14.92 14.95
N ASP A 145 9.38 -15.60 13.78
CA ASP A 145 9.74 -17.01 13.60
C ASP A 145 11.17 -17.19 13.06
N TRP A 146 12.00 -16.13 13.13
CA TRP A 146 13.37 -16.13 12.67
C TRP A 146 14.34 -16.04 13.85
N ASP A 147 15.10 -17.09 14.07
CA ASP A 147 16.27 -17.06 14.94
C ASP A 147 17.52 -16.54 14.18
N LYS A 148 18.65 -16.43 14.89
CA LYS A 148 19.92 -15.99 14.32
C LYS A 148 20.45 -16.96 13.24
N GLY A 149 20.13 -18.26 13.33
CA GLY A 149 20.48 -19.26 12.32
C GLY A 149 19.78 -18.98 11.00
N LYS A 150 18.45 -18.85 11.03
CA LYS A 150 17.64 -18.52 9.85
C LYS A 150 18.03 -17.17 9.26
N ALA A 151 18.36 -16.18 10.09
CA ALA A 151 18.86 -14.88 9.64
C ALA A 151 20.19 -15.03 8.88
N ASN A 152 21.15 -15.76 9.44
CA ASN A 152 22.45 -16.00 8.82
C ASN A 152 22.38 -16.81 7.52
N GLU A 153 21.37 -17.64 7.34
CA GLU A 153 21.14 -18.37 6.08
C GLU A 153 20.59 -17.47 4.97
N ASN A 154 19.79 -16.46 5.32
CA ASN A 154 19.03 -15.69 4.36
C ASN A 154 19.65 -14.33 4.01
N PHE A 155 20.15 -13.56 4.99
CA PHE A 155 20.60 -12.20 4.74
C PHE A 155 21.99 -12.10 4.10
N PRO A 156 23.05 -12.82 4.52
CA PRO A 156 24.42 -12.60 4.02
C PRO A 156 24.58 -12.84 2.50
N GLN A 157 23.67 -13.60 1.89
CA GLN A 157 23.65 -13.74 0.42
C GLN A 157 23.36 -12.42 -0.31
N HIS A 158 22.89 -11.36 0.39
CA HIS A 158 22.64 -10.04 -0.16
C HIS A 158 23.91 -9.21 -0.08
N THR A 159 24.82 -9.43 -1.02
CA THR A 159 26.17 -8.82 -1.06
C THR A 159 26.19 -7.31 -1.15
N GLY A 160 25.06 -6.68 -1.51
CA GLY A 160 24.86 -5.24 -1.48
C GLY A 160 24.35 -4.70 -0.13
N GLY A 161 24.18 -5.59 0.88
CA GLY A 161 23.63 -5.23 2.18
C GLY A 161 22.11 -5.01 2.16
N ALA A 162 21.59 -4.33 3.17
CA ALA A 162 20.20 -3.91 3.26
C ALA A 162 20.05 -2.43 2.90
N VAL A 163 19.02 -2.10 2.11
CA VAL A 163 18.69 -0.72 1.76
C VAL A 163 17.31 -0.39 2.30
N LEU A 164 17.27 0.63 3.15
CA LEU A 164 16.04 1.23 3.65
C LEU A 164 15.54 2.28 2.66
N LEU A 165 14.38 2.06 2.07
CA LEU A 165 13.68 3.06 1.25
C LEU A 165 13.01 4.08 2.18
N ASP A 166 13.65 5.23 2.39
CA ASP A 166 13.21 6.25 3.33
C ASP A 166 12.57 7.44 2.63
N GLY A 167 11.24 7.48 2.64
CA GLY A 167 10.43 8.58 2.09
C GLY A 167 9.91 9.57 3.14
N ILE A 168 10.25 9.39 4.42
CA ILE A 168 9.68 10.15 5.53
C ILE A 168 10.72 10.73 6.51
N GLY A 169 12.01 10.66 6.17
CA GLY A 169 13.09 11.09 7.05
C GLY A 169 13.20 10.24 8.34
N PHE A 170 12.82 8.97 8.22
CA PHE A 170 12.83 8.03 9.35
C PHE A 170 14.24 7.76 9.86
N TRP A 171 15.19 7.53 8.94
CA TRP A 171 16.54 7.12 9.31
C TRP A 171 17.26 8.14 10.20
N GLU A 172 17.25 9.41 9.82
CA GLU A 172 17.93 10.46 10.56
C GLU A 172 17.45 10.49 12.02
N ARG A 173 16.14 10.57 12.24
CA ARG A 173 15.56 10.58 13.60
C ARG A 173 15.80 9.28 14.35
N TYR A 174 15.51 8.14 13.71
CA TYR A 174 15.56 6.85 14.39
C TYR A 174 16.98 6.42 14.75
N SER A 175 17.98 6.76 13.92
CA SER A 175 19.38 6.47 14.22
C SER A 175 19.96 7.38 15.30
N GLU A 176 19.43 8.58 15.49
CA GLU A 176 19.78 9.46 16.62
C GLU A 176 19.13 8.99 17.93
N GLU A 177 17.85 8.64 17.87
CA GLU A 177 17.07 8.24 19.06
C GLU A 177 17.36 6.80 19.51
N HIS A 178 17.69 5.91 18.58
CA HIS A 178 17.81 4.46 18.80
C HIS A 178 18.99 3.83 18.06
N PRO A 179 20.22 4.36 18.19
CA PRO A 179 21.39 3.83 17.46
C PRO A 179 21.65 2.35 17.78
N GLU A 180 21.43 1.94 19.04
CA GLU A 180 21.58 0.56 19.48
C GLU A 180 20.66 -0.42 18.73
N LYS A 181 19.43 -0.01 18.44
CA LYS A 181 18.47 -0.87 17.71
C LYS A 181 18.86 -1.09 16.25
N ILE A 182 19.46 -0.08 15.63
CA ILE A 182 19.99 -0.20 14.27
C ILE A 182 21.19 -1.15 14.25
N LEU A 183 22.12 -0.99 15.18
CA LEU A 183 23.30 -1.85 15.30
C LEU A 183 22.90 -3.30 15.60
N GLU A 184 22.00 -3.52 16.56
CA GLU A 184 21.46 -4.81 16.91
C GLU A 184 20.77 -5.52 15.72
N PHE A 185 19.99 -4.77 14.94
CA PHE A 185 19.32 -5.32 13.77
C PHE A 185 20.31 -5.64 12.65
N SER A 186 21.28 -4.77 12.41
CA SER A 186 22.36 -5.02 11.45
C SER A 186 23.23 -6.22 11.83
N ASP A 187 23.60 -6.35 13.13
CA ASP A 187 24.33 -7.52 13.64
C ASP A 187 23.53 -8.82 13.52
N TRP A 188 22.23 -8.75 13.86
CA TRP A 188 21.35 -9.92 13.73
C TRP A 188 21.21 -10.39 12.28
N MET A 189 21.12 -9.45 11.32
CA MET A 189 21.08 -9.77 9.89
C MET A 189 22.45 -10.18 9.33
N GLY A 190 23.57 -9.80 9.98
CA GLY A 190 24.91 -9.99 9.45
C GLY A 190 25.22 -9.15 8.20
N ILE A 191 24.43 -8.10 7.92
CA ILE A 191 24.62 -7.18 6.80
C ILE A 191 24.38 -5.72 7.23
N VAL A 192 25.08 -4.79 6.55
CA VAL A 192 24.93 -3.36 6.84
C VAL A 192 23.64 -2.81 6.28
N ILE A 193 22.92 -2.04 7.10
CA ILE A 193 21.75 -1.27 6.68
C ILE A 193 22.20 0.13 6.27
N ARG A 194 21.76 0.57 5.08
CA ARG A 194 21.99 1.94 4.62
C ARG A 194 20.67 2.57 4.16
N PRO A 195 20.42 3.85 4.47
CA PRO A 195 19.24 4.55 3.96
C PRO A 195 19.43 4.95 2.50
N HIS A 196 18.33 4.96 1.77
CA HIS A 196 18.21 5.59 0.47
C HIS A 196 16.99 6.51 0.50
N LYS A 197 17.22 7.82 0.36
CA LYS A 197 16.12 8.81 0.35
C LYS A 197 15.30 8.66 -0.92
N ILE A 198 14.00 8.53 -0.78
CA ILE A 198 13.04 8.47 -1.87
C ILE A 198 11.96 9.54 -1.67
N LYS A 199 11.15 9.77 -2.72
CA LYS A 199 9.88 10.49 -2.59
C LYS A 199 8.74 9.49 -2.47
N LEU A 200 7.63 9.86 -1.82
CA LEU A 200 6.43 9.04 -1.75
C LEU A 200 5.50 9.20 -2.97
N ASP A 201 5.97 9.85 -4.04
CA ASP A 201 5.15 10.15 -5.23
C ASP A 201 4.58 8.88 -5.87
N ARG A 202 5.36 7.78 -5.88
CA ARG A 202 4.87 6.49 -6.38
C ARG A 202 3.70 5.97 -5.53
N LEU A 203 3.79 5.98 -4.21
CA LEU A 203 2.71 5.55 -3.32
C LEU A 203 1.48 6.46 -3.47
N LYS A 204 1.69 7.78 -3.54
CA LYS A 204 0.62 8.76 -3.81
C LYS A 204 -0.09 8.45 -5.13
N ASN A 205 0.66 8.20 -6.20
CA ASN A 205 0.11 7.87 -7.50
C ASN A 205 -0.66 6.57 -7.54
N LEU A 206 -0.18 5.52 -6.85
CA LEU A 206 -0.90 4.25 -6.72
C LEU A 206 -2.24 4.42 -6.00
N LEU A 207 -2.28 5.21 -4.92
CA LEU A 207 -3.51 5.56 -4.22
C LEU A 207 -4.47 6.38 -5.10
N ALA A 208 -3.94 7.41 -5.76
CA ALA A 208 -4.70 8.26 -6.67
C ALA A 208 -5.32 7.47 -7.84
N ASN A 209 -4.58 6.49 -8.38
CA ASN A 209 -5.07 5.62 -9.44
C ASN A 209 -6.27 4.77 -9.01
N CYS A 210 -6.36 4.35 -7.75
CA CYS A 210 -7.56 3.67 -7.23
C CYS A 210 -8.78 4.60 -7.32
N VAL A 211 -8.64 5.85 -6.89
CA VAL A 211 -9.74 6.84 -6.94
C VAL A 211 -10.19 7.10 -8.38
N VAL A 212 -9.23 7.33 -9.29
CA VAL A 212 -9.52 7.55 -10.72
C VAL A 212 -10.24 6.36 -11.32
N SER A 213 -9.71 5.14 -11.11
CA SER A 213 -10.33 3.91 -11.63
C SER A 213 -11.73 3.66 -11.07
N ASP A 214 -11.96 3.97 -9.80
CA ASP A 214 -13.26 3.80 -9.18
C ASP A 214 -14.29 4.80 -9.72
N LEU A 215 -13.89 6.06 -9.94
CA LEU A 215 -14.74 7.06 -10.57
C LEU A 215 -15.08 6.67 -12.02
N GLU A 216 -14.12 6.18 -12.79
CA GLU A 216 -14.34 5.69 -14.15
C GLU A 216 -15.35 4.53 -14.19
N LYS A 217 -15.26 3.58 -13.25
CA LYS A 217 -16.23 2.46 -13.13
C LYS A 217 -17.64 2.96 -12.78
N GLU A 218 -17.76 3.88 -11.81
CA GLU A 218 -19.06 4.45 -11.42
C GLU A 218 -19.71 5.20 -12.58
N ILE A 219 -18.93 6.00 -13.31
CA ILE A 219 -19.42 6.71 -14.50
C ILE A 219 -19.88 5.72 -15.57
N ALA A 220 -19.09 4.69 -15.88
CA ALA A 220 -19.45 3.67 -16.86
C ALA A 220 -20.72 2.91 -16.46
N GLU A 221 -20.86 2.56 -15.19
CA GLU A 221 -22.06 1.88 -14.67
C GLU A 221 -23.30 2.78 -14.76
N LEU A 222 -23.20 4.06 -14.42
CA LEU A 222 -24.31 5.00 -14.56
C LEU A 222 -24.69 5.19 -16.03
N LYS A 223 -23.72 5.33 -16.92
CA LYS A 223 -23.96 5.46 -18.37
C LYS A 223 -24.65 4.22 -18.94
N SER A 224 -24.29 3.03 -18.51
CA SER A 224 -24.92 1.78 -18.97
C SER A 224 -26.38 1.61 -18.53
N ARG A 225 -26.76 2.28 -17.44
CA ARG A 225 -28.14 2.27 -16.91
C ARG A 225 -29.05 3.38 -17.48
N LEU A 226 -28.48 4.31 -18.25
CA LEU A 226 -29.25 5.38 -18.89
C LEU A 226 -30.01 4.82 -20.08
N PRO A 227 -31.37 4.84 -20.07
CA PRO A 227 -32.15 4.49 -21.25
C PRO A 227 -31.94 5.55 -22.33
N ALA A 228 -31.88 5.10 -23.60
CA ALA A 228 -31.52 5.95 -24.75
C ALA A 228 -32.42 7.20 -24.95
N HIS A 229 -33.56 7.30 -24.28
CA HIS A 229 -34.57 8.35 -24.54
C HIS A 229 -35.21 9.01 -23.32
N SER A 230 -34.82 8.69 -22.06
CA SER A 230 -35.34 9.41 -20.87
C SER A 230 -34.49 9.24 -19.63
N ALA A 231 -33.38 9.94 -19.56
CA ALA A 231 -32.58 10.01 -18.35
C ALA A 231 -33.27 10.88 -17.30
N LYS A 232 -33.46 10.37 -16.08
CA LYS A 232 -33.96 11.17 -14.95
C LYS A 232 -32.97 12.29 -14.66
N PRO A 233 -33.42 13.55 -14.45
CA PRO A 233 -32.54 14.70 -14.17
C PRO A 233 -31.51 14.43 -13.04
N SER A 234 -31.91 13.69 -12.00
CA SER A 234 -31.05 13.32 -10.89
C SER A 234 -29.88 12.39 -11.26
N ILE A 235 -30.04 11.57 -12.31
CA ILE A 235 -28.95 10.71 -12.79
C ILE A 235 -27.96 11.53 -13.64
N ILE A 236 -28.48 12.46 -14.44
CA ILE A 236 -27.65 13.37 -15.23
C ILE A 236 -26.79 14.22 -14.31
N GLN A 237 -27.38 14.86 -13.30
CA GLN A 237 -26.67 15.65 -12.31
C GLN A 237 -25.57 14.83 -11.60
N LYS A 238 -25.88 13.61 -11.18
CA LYS A 238 -24.89 12.73 -10.54
C LYS A 238 -23.76 12.36 -11.48
N LEU A 239 -24.03 12.18 -12.77
CA LEU A 239 -23.00 11.91 -13.78
C LEU A 239 -22.05 13.09 -13.95
N GLU A 240 -22.60 14.31 -14.08
CA GLU A 240 -21.84 15.55 -14.18
C GLU A 240 -20.93 15.76 -12.95
N GLU A 241 -21.45 15.53 -11.74
CA GLU A 241 -20.67 15.61 -10.51
C GLU A 241 -19.51 14.61 -10.47
N LEU A 242 -19.71 13.38 -10.97
CA LEU A 242 -18.67 12.36 -11.03
C LEU A 242 -17.63 12.66 -12.10
N GLU A 243 -18.04 13.16 -13.26
CA GLU A 243 -17.13 13.58 -14.34
C GLU A 243 -16.26 14.77 -13.88
N GLU A 244 -16.83 15.74 -13.18
CA GLU A 244 -16.05 16.83 -12.59
C GLU A 244 -15.03 16.33 -11.55
N LYS A 245 -15.43 15.41 -10.68
CA LYS A 245 -14.52 14.78 -9.71
C LYS A 245 -13.40 14.01 -10.41
N LEU A 246 -13.71 13.30 -11.48
CA LEU A 246 -12.73 12.56 -12.27
C LEU A 246 -11.69 13.47 -12.91
N GLU A 247 -12.13 14.58 -13.52
CA GLU A 247 -11.21 15.56 -14.12
C GLU A 247 -10.31 16.21 -13.07
N LYS A 248 -10.85 16.57 -11.91
CA LYS A 248 -10.06 17.08 -10.77
C LYS A 248 -9.04 16.06 -10.30
N ALA A 249 -9.43 14.79 -10.18
CA ALA A 249 -8.54 13.71 -9.76
C ALA A 249 -7.42 13.46 -10.79
N LYS A 250 -7.74 13.47 -12.09
CA LYS A 250 -6.75 13.33 -13.17
C LYS A 250 -5.76 14.49 -13.22
N LYS A 251 -6.24 15.70 -12.98
CA LYS A 251 -5.38 16.90 -12.92
C LYS A 251 -4.42 16.81 -11.73
N SER A 252 -4.94 16.58 -10.52
CA SER A 252 -4.13 16.46 -9.31
C SER A 252 -3.05 15.37 -9.44
N ARG A 253 -3.38 14.24 -10.06
CA ARG A 253 -2.40 13.17 -10.34
C ARG A 253 -1.26 13.64 -11.24
N ARG A 254 -1.54 14.46 -12.26
CA ARG A 254 -0.49 14.98 -13.17
C ARG A 254 0.42 16.00 -12.49
N GLU A 255 -0.11 16.77 -11.54
CA GLU A 255 0.64 17.77 -10.76
C GLU A 255 1.50 17.16 -9.67
N SER A 256 1.23 15.89 -9.30
CA SER A 256 2.00 15.12 -8.31
C SER A 256 3.17 14.32 -8.91
N LEU A 257 3.36 14.39 -10.22
CA LEU A 257 4.45 13.79 -11.00
C LEU A 257 5.54 14.82 -11.30
#